data_7c3598df812f8c80526df00bfa89699c
#
_entry.id   7c3598df812f8c80526df00bfa89699c
#
_cell.length_a   1.000
_cell.length_b   1.000
_cell.length_c   1.000
_cell.angle_alpha   90.00
_cell.angle_beta   90.00
_cell.angle_gamma   90.00
#
_symmetry.space_group_name_H-M   'P 1'
#
loop_
_entity.id
_entity.type
_entity.pdbx_description
1 polymer ?
#
loop_
_entity_poly.entity_id
_entity_poly.type
_entity_poly.pdbx_seq_one_letter_code
_entity_poly.pdbx_strand_id
1 'polypeptide(L)'
;MKTGAIVAIQDMGAAGLTCSTCEMASRGGTGIEIDLAKVPQRETGMTPYEIMLSESQERMLLVAEKGREHEVLDVFKKWGLDSTVVGEVTAGGLLVVKDHGKVVAQIPAHPLAEEGPVYNRPMAAPAPRAESEKDWFPFAPENTDLTPNFKKLLASPTIASKRWITEQYDTSVRTNTLAGPGASDAAVVRIKESEKNGVLRALALSTDGNGRWCFLNPKVGAMHAVAEAARNVAASGARPIAATNCLNFGSPEKPEVMWQFSQAIDGLGEACTALATPITGGNVSFYNETLGKSIYPTPVIGVLGILDDASKVLKIAFRNEGDIIVLLNGANSSGAGQHTTAPSARRREFSSSEYAKTIAGIVAGEPPSIELGAEKWLIDCLVALAAAGTVESAHDLSDGGAAVTIAESLFASSTNQPKACHSERSPRSEESAFSSLGATITLPESASAEYALFGESGARAIVSVSPTKLPALRATARQYGVGAHEIGKVTRDNSLRIEYKGHTVVQSGVSSLLDVWANSLERTITDRDVTR
;
A
#
# COMPACT_ATOMS: atom_id res chain seq x y z
N MET A 1 -12.21 -3.50 28.45
CA MET A 1 -12.24 -4.97 28.39
C MET A 1 -11.74 -5.63 29.70
N LYS A 2 -10.67 -5.19 30.35
CA LYS A 2 -10.18 -5.83 31.59
C LYS A 2 -11.17 -5.79 32.77
N THR A 3 -12.08 -4.80 32.81
CA THR A 3 -13.11 -4.71 33.86
C THR A 3 -14.23 -5.72 33.69
N GLY A 4 -14.48 -6.22 32.47
CA GLY A 4 -15.63 -7.06 32.14
C GLY A 4 -16.98 -6.33 32.21
N ALA A 5 -16.99 -4.99 32.31
CA ALA A 5 -18.20 -4.19 32.39
C ALA A 5 -18.82 -3.86 31.03
N ILE A 6 -18.10 -4.09 29.92
CA ILE A 6 -18.59 -3.81 28.56
C ILE A 6 -19.24 -5.06 27.98
N VAL A 7 -20.50 -4.94 27.58
CA VAL A 7 -21.31 -5.98 26.93
C VAL A 7 -21.13 -5.93 25.41
N ALA A 8 -21.15 -4.73 24.82
CA ALA A 8 -21.00 -4.54 23.39
C ALA A 8 -20.34 -3.18 23.09
N ILE A 9 -19.69 -3.10 21.93
CA ILE A 9 -19.02 -1.89 21.45
C ILE A 9 -19.12 -1.83 19.93
N GLN A 10 -19.42 -0.66 19.41
CA GLN A 10 -19.49 -0.40 17.97
C GLN A 10 -19.04 1.04 17.68
N ASP A 11 -18.38 1.23 16.54
CA ASP A 11 -18.06 2.56 16.03
C ASP A 11 -19.33 3.27 15.51
N MET A 12 -19.24 4.58 15.36
CA MET A 12 -20.29 5.40 14.78
C MET A 12 -19.88 5.74 13.34
N GLY A 13 -20.39 4.92 12.39
CA GLY A 13 -20.15 5.10 10.96
C GLY A 13 -20.93 6.25 10.33
N ALA A 14 -21.17 6.16 9.04
CA ALA A 14 -21.67 7.23 8.19
C ALA A 14 -23.02 7.87 8.59
N ALA A 15 -23.84 7.17 9.38
CA ALA A 15 -25.09 7.70 9.92
C ALA A 15 -25.01 7.97 11.44
N GLY A 16 -23.81 8.11 11.98
CA GLY A 16 -23.56 8.51 13.37
C GLY A 16 -24.25 7.61 14.39
N LEU A 17 -24.99 8.22 15.33
CA LEU A 17 -25.75 7.50 16.36
C LEU A 17 -26.86 6.62 15.78
N THR A 18 -27.45 6.99 14.64
CA THR A 18 -28.49 6.18 13.99
C THR A 18 -27.95 4.81 13.60
N CYS A 19 -26.78 4.77 12.96
CA CYS A 19 -26.12 3.52 12.55
C CYS A 19 -25.85 2.63 13.76
N SER A 20 -25.06 3.11 14.71
CA SER A 20 -24.61 2.31 15.85
C SER A 20 -25.75 1.84 16.75
N THR A 21 -26.76 2.69 17.03
CA THR A 21 -27.89 2.31 17.87
C THR A 21 -28.80 1.29 17.23
N CYS A 22 -29.15 1.44 15.95
CA CYS A 22 -30.00 0.51 15.23
C CYS A 22 -29.34 -0.86 15.03
N GLU A 23 -28.08 -0.88 14.63
CA GLU A 23 -27.36 -2.13 14.41
C GLU A 23 -27.15 -2.92 15.71
N MET A 24 -26.77 -2.24 16.79
CA MET A 24 -26.57 -2.91 18.09
C MET A 24 -27.90 -3.43 18.64
N ALA A 25 -29.00 -2.65 18.52
CA ALA A 25 -30.34 -3.10 18.92
C ALA A 25 -30.82 -4.30 18.08
N SER A 26 -30.66 -4.25 16.77
CA SER A 26 -31.03 -5.32 15.83
C SER A 26 -30.28 -6.61 16.16
N ARG A 27 -28.96 -6.55 16.23
CA ARG A 27 -28.11 -7.74 16.55
C ARG A 27 -28.37 -8.32 17.94
N GLY A 28 -28.71 -7.45 18.90
CA GLY A 28 -29.04 -7.86 20.27
C GLY A 28 -30.47 -8.38 20.44
N GLY A 29 -31.36 -8.21 19.45
CA GLY A 29 -32.79 -8.50 19.59
C GLY A 29 -33.46 -7.62 20.64
N THR A 30 -32.95 -6.40 20.87
CA THR A 30 -33.38 -5.48 21.94
C THR A 30 -33.82 -4.14 21.35
N GLY A 31 -34.28 -3.22 22.18
CA GLY A 31 -34.44 -1.82 21.84
C GLY A 31 -33.35 -0.96 22.51
N ILE A 32 -33.29 0.29 22.11
CA ILE A 32 -32.43 1.33 22.71
C ILE A 32 -33.25 2.59 22.88
N GLU A 33 -33.14 3.21 24.04
CA GLU A 33 -33.65 4.57 24.30
C GLU A 33 -32.48 5.51 24.53
N ILE A 34 -32.41 6.63 23.79
CA ILE A 34 -31.38 7.67 23.96
C ILE A 34 -32.02 9.04 24.17
N ASP A 35 -31.35 9.90 24.94
CA ASP A 35 -31.71 11.30 25.09
C ASP A 35 -30.60 12.19 24.53
N LEU A 36 -30.91 12.91 23.44
CA LEU A 36 -29.95 13.72 22.70
C LEU A 36 -29.45 14.92 23.51
N ALA A 37 -30.20 15.38 24.51
CA ALA A 37 -29.73 16.42 25.44
C ALA A 37 -28.46 15.99 26.22
N LYS A 38 -28.19 14.68 26.31
CA LYS A 38 -26.98 14.11 26.95
C LYS A 38 -25.83 13.89 26.00
N VAL A 39 -26.04 13.99 24.70
CA VAL A 39 -25.00 13.79 23.68
C VAL A 39 -24.10 15.03 23.61
N PRO A 40 -22.79 14.91 23.82
CA PRO A 40 -21.87 16.04 23.68
C PRO A 40 -21.89 16.60 22.24
N GLN A 41 -22.02 17.90 22.12
CA GLN A 41 -22.06 18.60 20.84
C GLN A 41 -20.98 19.68 20.80
N ARG A 42 -20.33 19.85 19.66
CA ARG A 42 -19.39 20.96 19.42
C ARG A 42 -20.08 22.18 18.83
N GLU A 43 -21.09 21.94 17.97
CA GLU A 43 -21.92 22.99 17.38
C GLU A 43 -23.15 23.26 18.22
N THR A 44 -23.63 24.51 18.21
CA THR A 44 -24.85 24.93 18.90
C THR A 44 -26.03 24.96 17.93
N GLY A 45 -27.22 24.65 18.45
CA GLY A 45 -28.47 24.76 17.68
C GLY A 45 -28.72 23.60 16.70
N MET A 46 -28.05 22.49 16.87
CA MET A 46 -28.31 21.28 16.10
C MET A 46 -29.70 20.72 16.39
N THR A 47 -30.40 20.33 15.33
CA THR A 47 -31.70 19.64 15.44
C THR A 47 -31.47 18.16 15.85
N PRO A 48 -32.49 17.49 16.44
CA PRO A 48 -32.43 16.06 16.73
C PRO A 48 -31.99 15.20 15.52
N TYR A 49 -32.43 15.54 14.33
CA TYR A 49 -32.06 14.85 13.08
C TYR A 49 -30.57 15.00 12.80
N GLU A 50 -30.02 16.19 12.91
CA GLU A 50 -28.59 16.46 12.69
C GLU A 50 -27.72 15.78 13.73
N ILE A 51 -28.12 15.74 15.01
CA ILE A 51 -27.39 15.04 16.07
C ILE A 51 -27.33 13.53 15.81
N MET A 52 -28.45 12.94 15.38
CA MET A 52 -28.54 11.50 15.07
C MET A 52 -27.67 11.09 13.91
N LEU A 53 -27.57 11.91 12.86
CA LEU A 53 -26.82 11.64 11.63
C LEU A 53 -25.39 12.20 11.67
N SER A 54 -25.06 13.06 12.65
CA SER A 54 -23.75 13.68 12.75
C SER A 54 -22.66 12.62 12.81
N GLU A 55 -21.66 12.75 11.94
CA GLU A 55 -20.44 11.97 11.95
C GLU A 55 -19.29 12.80 12.51
N SER A 56 -18.55 12.23 13.46
CA SER A 56 -17.25 12.72 13.92
C SER A 56 -16.35 11.54 14.10
N GLN A 57 -15.12 11.64 13.63
CA GLN A 57 -14.15 10.57 13.74
C GLN A 57 -13.90 10.15 15.19
N GLU A 58 -13.55 8.88 15.39
CA GLU A 58 -13.14 8.29 16.68
C GLU A 58 -14.26 8.27 17.75
N ARG A 59 -15.54 8.32 17.37
CA ARG A 59 -16.65 8.09 18.29
C ARG A 59 -17.05 6.62 18.34
N MET A 60 -17.31 6.14 19.56
CA MET A 60 -17.71 4.76 19.82
C MET A 60 -18.97 4.74 20.69
N LEU A 61 -19.91 3.85 20.39
CA LEU A 61 -21.04 3.53 21.25
C LEU A 61 -20.72 2.24 22.02
N LEU A 62 -20.83 2.31 23.35
CA LEU A 62 -20.59 1.19 24.23
C LEU A 62 -21.87 0.85 25.00
N VAL A 63 -22.13 -0.44 25.21
CA VAL A 63 -23.14 -0.93 26.13
C VAL A 63 -22.43 -1.51 27.35
N ALA A 64 -22.69 -0.92 28.51
CA ALA A 64 -22.18 -1.39 29.78
C ALA A 64 -23.23 -2.25 30.52
N GLU A 65 -22.77 -3.16 31.39
CA GLU A 65 -23.65 -3.84 32.34
C GLU A 65 -24.32 -2.81 33.25
N LYS A 66 -25.63 -2.97 33.46
CA LYS A 66 -26.42 -2.05 34.28
C LYS A 66 -25.85 -1.92 35.68
N GLY A 67 -25.58 -0.67 36.12
CA GLY A 67 -25.00 -0.33 37.42
C GLY A 67 -23.47 -0.33 37.45
N ARG A 68 -22.81 -0.69 36.33
CA ARG A 68 -21.34 -0.69 36.20
C ARG A 68 -20.82 0.37 35.22
N GLU A 69 -21.66 1.30 34.82
CA GLU A 69 -21.33 2.38 33.86
C GLU A 69 -20.13 3.20 34.33
N HIS A 70 -20.05 3.42 35.68
CA HIS A 70 -18.98 4.19 36.31
C HIS A 70 -17.59 3.58 36.06
N GLU A 71 -17.48 2.25 36.00
CA GLU A 71 -16.20 1.57 35.71
C GLU A 71 -15.69 1.91 34.30
N VAL A 72 -16.62 2.01 33.36
CA VAL A 72 -16.30 2.39 31.96
C VAL A 72 -15.90 3.86 31.88
N LEU A 73 -16.68 4.75 32.48
CA LEU A 73 -16.41 6.20 32.53
C LEU A 73 -15.06 6.50 33.18
N ASP A 74 -14.70 5.81 34.26
CA ASP A 74 -13.40 5.98 34.93
C ASP A 74 -12.21 5.58 34.04
N VAL A 75 -12.38 4.56 33.19
CA VAL A 75 -11.34 4.20 32.20
C VAL A 75 -11.14 5.32 31.20
N PHE A 76 -12.20 5.87 30.64
CA PHE A 76 -12.10 6.99 29.69
C PHE A 76 -11.48 8.23 30.33
N LYS A 77 -11.94 8.58 31.54
CA LYS A 77 -11.38 9.69 32.31
C LYS A 77 -9.87 9.53 32.57
N LYS A 78 -9.42 8.30 32.91
CA LYS A 78 -7.99 7.99 33.10
C LYS A 78 -7.16 8.35 31.82
N TRP A 79 -7.73 8.19 30.65
CA TRP A 79 -7.05 8.44 29.37
C TRP A 79 -7.34 9.82 28.79
N GLY A 80 -8.05 10.69 29.54
CA GLY A 80 -8.40 12.04 29.07
C GLY A 80 -9.39 12.06 27.91
N LEU A 81 -10.24 11.04 27.82
CA LEU A 81 -11.25 10.92 26.78
C LEU A 81 -12.63 11.27 27.36
N ASP A 82 -13.43 11.98 26.56
CA ASP A 82 -14.80 12.31 26.91
C ASP A 82 -15.69 11.07 26.82
N SER A 83 -16.57 10.92 27.81
CA SER A 83 -17.56 9.84 27.84
C SER A 83 -18.78 10.24 28.64
N THR A 84 -19.95 9.81 28.20
CA THR A 84 -21.23 10.14 28.85
C THR A 84 -22.24 9.02 28.64
N VAL A 85 -23.17 8.86 29.60
CA VAL A 85 -24.31 7.94 29.45
C VAL A 85 -25.42 8.66 28.71
N VAL A 86 -25.68 8.24 27.49
CA VAL A 86 -26.68 8.85 26.60
C VAL A 86 -28.05 8.17 26.65
N GLY A 87 -28.12 6.94 27.17
CA GLY A 87 -29.38 6.18 27.16
C GLY A 87 -29.25 4.80 27.79
N GLU A 88 -30.21 3.93 27.52
CA GLU A 88 -30.25 2.55 28.03
C GLU A 88 -30.79 1.58 26.98
N VAL A 89 -30.39 0.31 27.14
CA VAL A 89 -30.95 -0.80 26.34
C VAL A 89 -32.32 -1.18 26.92
N THR A 90 -33.33 -1.32 26.04
CA THR A 90 -34.72 -1.62 26.40
C THR A 90 -35.19 -2.93 25.74
N ALA A 91 -36.32 -3.44 26.19
CA ALA A 91 -37.01 -4.52 25.49
C ALA A 91 -37.83 -3.96 24.30
N GLY A 92 -38.21 -4.81 23.34
CA GLY A 92 -39.22 -4.50 22.32
C GLY A 92 -38.73 -4.03 20.96
N GLY A 93 -37.42 -4.01 20.70
CA GLY A 93 -36.88 -3.83 19.34
C GLY A 93 -37.01 -2.42 18.74
N LEU A 94 -37.29 -1.41 19.56
CA LEU A 94 -37.45 -0.02 19.10
C LEU A 94 -36.23 0.83 19.45
N LEU A 95 -35.80 1.68 18.53
CA LEU A 95 -35.00 2.85 18.81
C LEU A 95 -35.94 3.99 19.20
N VAL A 96 -35.87 4.44 20.45
CA VAL A 96 -36.61 5.60 20.96
C VAL A 96 -35.62 6.74 21.15
N VAL A 97 -35.84 7.84 20.43
CA VAL A 97 -35.01 9.04 20.53
C VAL A 97 -35.78 10.11 21.29
N LYS A 98 -35.18 10.61 22.35
CA LYS A 98 -35.68 11.73 23.12
C LYS A 98 -34.79 12.96 22.94
N ASP A 99 -35.41 14.11 23.06
CA ASP A 99 -34.76 15.41 23.18
C ASP A 99 -35.33 16.14 24.38
N HIS A 100 -34.51 16.43 25.38
CA HIS A 100 -34.92 16.98 26.67
C HIS A 100 -36.09 16.20 27.30
N GLY A 101 -36.01 14.87 27.25
CA GLY A 101 -37.02 13.96 27.79
C GLY A 101 -38.27 13.78 26.92
N LYS A 102 -38.46 14.56 25.84
CA LYS A 102 -39.59 14.43 24.91
C LYS A 102 -39.22 13.48 23.79
N VAL A 103 -40.10 12.50 23.50
CA VAL A 103 -39.90 11.59 22.35
C VAL A 103 -40.01 12.38 21.04
N VAL A 104 -38.95 12.34 20.23
CA VAL A 104 -38.85 12.98 18.93
C VAL A 104 -38.81 11.99 17.77
N ALA A 105 -38.41 10.73 18.03
CA ALA A 105 -38.52 9.63 17.08
C ALA A 105 -38.76 8.32 17.79
N GLN A 106 -39.44 7.39 17.10
CA GLN A 106 -39.63 6.01 17.53
C GLN A 106 -39.61 5.13 16.28
N ILE A 107 -38.60 4.30 16.15
CA ILE A 107 -38.30 3.57 14.90
C ILE A 107 -38.01 2.11 15.24
N PRO A 108 -38.59 1.14 14.50
CA PRO A 108 -38.17 -0.27 14.61
C PRO A 108 -36.69 -0.40 14.22
N ALA A 109 -35.84 -0.91 15.11
CA ALA A 109 -34.39 -0.95 14.89
C ALA A 109 -34.01 -1.97 13.82
N HIS A 110 -34.61 -3.15 13.83
CA HIS A 110 -34.27 -4.23 12.88
C HIS A 110 -34.56 -3.87 11.42
N PRO A 111 -35.75 -3.37 11.04
CA PRO A 111 -35.98 -2.94 9.66
C PRO A 111 -35.04 -1.83 9.19
N LEU A 112 -34.69 -0.89 10.06
CA LEU A 112 -33.77 0.18 9.69
C LEU A 112 -32.33 -0.32 9.48
N ALA A 113 -31.91 -1.33 10.24
CA ALA A 113 -30.55 -1.90 10.15
C ALA A 113 -30.41 -2.95 9.04
N GLU A 114 -31.42 -3.82 8.84
CA GLU A 114 -31.27 -5.05 8.06
C GLU A 114 -32.19 -5.13 6.82
N GLU A 115 -33.27 -4.31 6.76
CA GLU A 115 -34.24 -4.36 5.67
C GLU A 115 -34.08 -3.22 4.67
N GLY A 116 -32.90 -2.65 4.56
CA GLY A 116 -32.55 -1.65 3.54
C GLY A 116 -32.74 -2.22 2.12
N PRO A 117 -33.06 -1.39 1.12
CA PRO A 117 -33.25 -1.87 -0.24
C PRO A 117 -31.96 -2.45 -0.81
N VAL A 118 -32.02 -3.72 -1.24
CA VAL A 118 -30.91 -4.37 -1.95
C VAL A 118 -31.09 -4.11 -3.44
N TYR A 119 -30.24 -3.29 -4.01
CA TYR A 119 -30.27 -2.97 -5.43
C TYR A 119 -29.58 -4.03 -6.27
N ASN A 120 -30.30 -4.55 -7.28
CA ASN A 120 -29.71 -5.37 -8.33
C ASN A 120 -29.40 -4.47 -9.54
N ARG A 121 -28.26 -3.80 -9.50
CA ARG A 121 -27.87 -2.84 -10.54
C ARG A 121 -27.44 -3.56 -11.83
N PRO A 122 -27.84 -3.05 -13.01
CA PRO A 122 -27.40 -3.61 -14.29
C PRO A 122 -25.88 -3.55 -14.40
N MET A 123 -25.29 -4.59 -15.00
CA MET A 123 -23.87 -4.68 -15.29
C MET A 123 -23.66 -4.95 -16.78
N ALA A 124 -22.76 -4.22 -17.41
CA ALA A 124 -22.39 -4.44 -18.80
C ALA A 124 -20.89 -4.14 -18.98
N ALA A 125 -20.17 -5.05 -19.61
CA ALA A 125 -18.79 -4.77 -19.98
C ALA A 125 -18.71 -3.53 -20.89
N PRO A 126 -17.74 -2.65 -20.68
CA PRO A 126 -17.52 -1.54 -21.61
C PRO A 126 -17.21 -2.08 -23.02
N ALA A 127 -17.55 -1.29 -24.02
CA ALA A 127 -17.20 -1.64 -25.40
C ALA A 127 -15.67 -1.86 -25.51
N PRO A 128 -15.23 -2.91 -26.23
CA PRO A 128 -13.80 -3.13 -26.44
C PRO A 128 -13.15 -1.89 -27.03
N ARG A 129 -12.00 -1.50 -26.48
CA ARG A 129 -11.22 -0.41 -27.05
C ARG A 129 -10.64 -0.84 -28.37
N ALA A 130 -10.89 -0.05 -29.40
CA ALA A 130 -10.26 -0.23 -30.70
C ALA A 130 -8.82 0.29 -30.60
N GLU A 131 -7.89 -0.58 -30.27
CA GLU A 131 -6.45 -0.30 -30.24
C GLU A 131 -5.75 -0.94 -31.43
N SER A 132 -4.77 -0.25 -31.98
CA SER A 132 -3.85 -0.76 -32.97
C SER A 132 -2.42 -0.73 -32.44
N GLU A 133 -1.49 -1.44 -33.09
CA GLU A 133 -0.07 -1.39 -32.71
C GLU A 133 0.54 0.02 -32.75
N LYS A 134 -0.10 0.96 -33.45
CA LYS A 134 0.33 2.36 -33.51
C LYS A 134 0.03 3.13 -32.21
N ASP A 135 -0.93 2.63 -31.44
CA ASP A 135 -1.33 3.24 -30.16
C ASP A 135 -0.45 2.76 -29.01
N TRP A 136 0.41 1.76 -29.26
CA TRP A 136 1.30 1.19 -28.24
C TRP A 136 2.64 1.91 -28.22
N PHE A 137 3.29 1.84 -27.04
CA PHE A 137 4.57 2.50 -26.79
C PHE A 137 5.65 2.05 -27.81
N PRO A 138 6.29 2.97 -28.54
CA PRO A 138 7.36 2.65 -29.47
C PRO A 138 8.69 2.52 -28.72
N PHE A 139 9.29 1.32 -28.70
CA PHE A 139 10.62 1.14 -28.10
C PHE A 139 11.70 1.88 -28.88
N ALA A 140 12.63 2.46 -28.16
CA ALA A 140 13.82 3.09 -28.72
C ALA A 140 14.82 2.05 -29.27
N PRO A 141 15.77 2.44 -30.13
CA PRO A 141 16.90 1.61 -30.52
C PRO A 141 17.71 1.09 -29.31
N GLU A 142 18.25 -0.13 -29.40
CA GLU A 142 18.89 -0.84 -28.26
C GLU A 142 20.07 -0.09 -27.61
N ASN A 143 20.76 0.77 -28.34
CA ASN A 143 21.91 1.56 -27.85
C ASN A 143 21.55 2.99 -27.40
N THR A 144 20.27 3.29 -27.25
CA THR A 144 19.81 4.62 -26.83
C THR A 144 20.22 4.89 -25.38
N ASP A 145 20.76 6.07 -25.11
CA ASP A 145 20.92 6.57 -23.73
C ASP A 145 19.55 6.89 -23.13
N LEU A 146 19.14 6.10 -22.15
CA LEU A 146 17.87 6.22 -21.47
C LEU A 146 17.96 7.09 -20.19
N THR A 147 19.12 7.62 -19.86
CA THR A 147 19.34 8.47 -18.67
C THR A 147 18.38 9.66 -18.60
N PRO A 148 18.10 10.41 -19.70
CA PRO A 148 17.13 11.52 -19.65
C PRO A 148 15.70 11.05 -19.34
N ASN A 149 15.26 9.96 -19.97
CA ASN A 149 13.94 9.37 -19.72
C ASN A 149 13.82 8.84 -18.30
N PHE A 150 14.88 8.22 -17.78
CA PHE A 150 14.92 7.74 -16.40
C PHE A 150 14.78 8.88 -15.39
N LYS A 151 15.48 10.02 -15.59
CA LYS A 151 15.32 11.21 -14.77
C LYS A 151 13.90 11.75 -14.82
N LYS A 152 13.29 11.80 -16.01
CA LYS A 152 11.89 12.22 -16.16
C LYS A 152 10.93 11.29 -15.42
N LEU A 153 11.18 9.98 -15.45
CA LEU A 153 10.39 8.99 -14.72
C LEU A 153 10.53 9.17 -13.19
N LEU A 154 11.75 9.32 -12.69
CA LEU A 154 12.02 9.58 -11.26
C LEU A 154 11.33 10.86 -10.75
N ALA A 155 11.13 11.85 -11.63
CA ALA A 155 10.44 13.09 -11.32
C ALA A 155 8.91 12.97 -11.37
N SER A 156 8.34 11.88 -11.88
CA SER A 156 6.88 11.74 -11.97
C SER A 156 6.25 11.69 -10.57
N PRO A 157 5.05 12.27 -10.37
CA PRO A 157 4.39 12.25 -9.06
C PRO A 157 4.14 10.84 -8.51
N THR A 158 4.03 9.83 -9.39
CA THR A 158 3.87 8.43 -8.97
C THR A 158 5.15 7.91 -8.32
N ILE A 159 6.31 8.18 -8.90
CA ILE A 159 7.62 7.63 -8.48
C ILE A 159 8.33 8.56 -7.49
N ALA A 160 8.28 9.88 -7.68
CA ALA A 160 8.99 10.84 -6.84
C ALA A 160 8.72 10.63 -5.33
N SER A 161 9.73 10.93 -4.51
CA SER A 161 9.64 10.80 -3.06
C SER A 161 8.44 11.54 -2.48
N LYS A 162 7.73 10.87 -1.58
CA LYS A 162 6.63 11.46 -0.81
C LYS A 162 7.11 12.13 0.49
N ARG A 163 8.43 12.32 0.64
CA ARG A 163 9.04 12.91 1.84
C ARG A 163 8.40 14.23 2.23
N TRP A 164 8.16 15.12 1.28
CA TRP A 164 7.50 16.41 1.51
C TRP A 164 6.15 16.28 2.23
N ILE A 165 5.40 15.19 1.96
CA ILE A 165 4.14 14.88 2.65
C ILE A 165 4.42 14.28 4.02
N THR A 166 5.26 13.24 4.09
CA THR A 166 5.45 12.45 5.32
C THR A 166 6.21 13.20 6.42
N GLU A 167 7.06 14.16 6.08
CA GLU A 167 7.79 15.00 7.04
C GLU A 167 6.86 15.93 7.86
N GLN A 168 5.62 16.13 7.44
CA GLN A 168 4.63 16.93 8.14
C GLN A 168 3.97 16.17 9.33
N TYR A 169 4.22 14.88 9.46
CA TYR A 169 3.59 14.00 10.44
C TYR A 169 4.62 13.27 11.30
N ASP A 170 4.24 12.94 12.54
CA ASP A 170 5.04 12.05 13.38
C ASP A 170 4.94 10.61 12.87
N THR A 171 6.09 10.03 12.53
CA THR A 171 6.21 8.66 12.01
C THR A 171 6.82 7.70 13.02
N SER A 172 7.19 8.16 14.21
CA SER A 172 7.85 7.33 15.23
C SER A 172 7.08 7.28 16.56
N VAL A 173 5.75 7.23 16.49
CA VAL A 173 4.85 7.24 17.62
C VAL A 173 5.23 6.16 18.64
N ARG A 174 5.36 6.56 19.93
CA ARG A 174 5.73 5.69 21.06
C ARG A 174 7.04 4.92 20.86
N THR A 175 7.89 5.37 19.96
CA THR A 175 9.18 4.72 19.60
C THR A 175 9.04 3.26 19.12
N ASN A 176 7.91 2.91 18.52
CA ASN A 176 7.66 1.54 18.04
C ASN A 176 8.05 1.31 16.59
N THR A 177 8.20 2.37 15.80
CA THR A 177 8.54 2.27 14.37
C THR A 177 9.97 1.75 14.19
N LEU A 178 10.13 0.65 13.46
CA LEU A 178 11.40 0.02 13.07
C LEU A 178 11.79 0.40 11.64
N ALA A 179 10.79 0.51 10.76
CA ALA A 179 10.94 1.02 9.41
C ALA A 179 9.80 2.00 9.14
N GLY A 180 10.15 3.27 8.94
CA GLY A 180 9.25 4.35 8.55
C GLY A 180 9.30 4.62 7.05
N PRO A 181 8.74 5.75 6.57
CA PRO A 181 8.68 6.09 5.16
C PRO A 181 10.04 6.01 4.45
N GLY A 182 10.09 5.32 3.31
CA GLY A 182 11.31 5.16 2.50
C GLY A 182 12.40 4.24 3.08
N ALA A 183 12.16 3.58 4.21
CA ALA A 183 13.15 2.68 4.80
C ALA A 183 12.96 1.21 4.38
N SER A 184 11.73 0.81 4.10
CA SER A 184 11.33 -0.53 3.68
C SER A 184 10.06 -0.43 2.85
N ASP A 185 9.67 -1.49 2.15
CA ASP A 185 8.46 -1.55 1.32
C ASP A 185 7.17 -1.58 2.14
N ALA A 186 7.28 -1.89 3.42
CA ALA A 186 6.18 -1.79 4.37
C ALA A 186 6.61 -0.98 5.60
N ALA A 187 5.67 -0.27 6.21
CA ALA A 187 5.87 0.30 7.54
C ALA A 187 5.95 -0.83 8.55
N VAL A 188 6.99 -0.83 9.41
CA VAL A 188 7.18 -1.90 10.40
C VAL A 188 7.18 -1.32 11.80
N VAL A 189 6.30 -1.86 12.66
CA VAL A 189 6.16 -1.47 14.06
C VAL A 189 6.34 -2.67 14.98
N ARG A 190 7.20 -2.54 16.00
CA ARG A 190 7.38 -3.58 17.01
C ARG A 190 6.22 -3.63 17.98
N ILE A 191 5.94 -4.80 18.51
CA ILE A 191 4.96 -5.04 19.56
C ILE A 191 5.72 -5.25 20.87
N LYS A 192 5.86 -4.21 21.70
CA LYS A 192 6.62 -4.28 22.96
C LYS A 192 6.08 -5.34 23.94
N GLU A 193 4.77 -5.51 23.94
CA GLU A 193 4.07 -6.48 24.79
C GLU A 193 4.26 -7.95 24.36
N SER A 194 4.88 -8.17 23.20
CA SER A 194 5.14 -9.52 22.68
C SER A 194 6.47 -10.13 23.13
N GLU A 195 7.24 -9.41 23.97
CA GLU A 195 8.57 -9.86 24.37
C GLU A 195 8.53 -11.25 25.02
N LYS A 196 9.31 -12.15 24.45
CA LYS A 196 9.51 -13.48 25.00
C LYS A 196 10.96 -13.90 24.79
N ASN A 197 11.68 -14.17 25.87
CA ASN A 197 13.10 -14.55 25.85
C ASN A 197 14.00 -13.56 25.08
N GLY A 198 13.74 -12.25 25.18
CA GLY A 198 14.50 -11.22 24.50
C GLY A 198 14.13 -11.02 23.03
N VAL A 199 13.16 -11.76 22.49
CA VAL A 199 12.67 -11.63 21.13
C VAL A 199 11.34 -10.86 21.12
N LEU A 200 11.27 -9.81 20.31
CA LEU A 200 10.05 -9.03 20.06
C LEU A 200 9.49 -9.40 18.69
N ARG A 201 8.17 -9.43 18.59
CA ARG A 201 7.46 -9.50 17.31
C ARG A 201 7.25 -8.10 16.72
N ALA A 202 7.01 -8.04 15.41
CA ALA A 202 6.62 -6.81 14.74
C ALA A 202 5.47 -7.05 13.76
N LEU A 203 4.74 -5.97 13.46
CA LEU A 203 3.75 -5.92 12.40
C LEU A 203 4.33 -5.14 11.23
N ALA A 204 4.05 -5.59 10.01
CA ALA A 204 4.32 -4.87 8.78
C ALA A 204 3.01 -4.54 8.07
N LEU A 205 2.90 -3.32 7.53
CA LEU A 205 1.72 -2.85 6.82
C LEU A 205 2.14 -2.16 5.53
N SER A 206 1.53 -2.56 4.42
CA SER A 206 1.63 -1.86 3.14
C SER A 206 0.25 -1.50 2.61
N THR A 207 0.21 -0.55 1.69
CA THR A 207 -1.01 -0.16 0.96
C THR A 207 -0.65 0.04 -0.50
N ASP A 208 -1.36 -0.64 -1.39
CA ASP A 208 -1.11 -0.61 -2.83
C ASP A 208 -2.39 -0.51 -3.65
N GLY A 209 -2.27 -0.04 -4.88
CA GLY A 209 -3.36 0.07 -5.83
C GLY A 209 -2.93 0.78 -7.11
N ASN A 210 -3.35 0.27 -8.25
CA ASN A 210 -3.03 0.84 -9.56
C ASN A 210 -4.31 1.08 -10.37
N GLY A 211 -4.83 2.31 -10.30
CA GLY A 211 -6.06 2.70 -11.00
C GLY A 211 -5.94 2.61 -12.53
N ARG A 212 -4.74 2.78 -13.12
CA ARG A 212 -4.54 2.60 -14.57
C ARG A 212 -4.78 1.17 -14.98
N TRP A 213 -4.18 0.22 -14.26
CA TRP A 213 -4.36 -1.20 -14.55
C TRP A 213 -5.81 -1.66 -14.33
N CYS A 214 -6.45 -1.19 -13.26
CA CYS A 214 -7.87 -1.47 -13.03
C CYS A 214 -8.77 -0.85 -14.11
N PHE A 215 -8.38 0.29 -14.69
CA PHE A 215 -9.10 0.88 -15.81
C PHE A 215 -8.93 0.08 -17.11
N LEU A 216 -7.76 -0.50 -17.35
CA LEU A 216 -7.47 -1.33 -18.50
C LEU A 216 -8.10 -2.72 -18.37
N ASN A 217 -7.94 -3.36 -17.21
CA ASN A 217 -8.52 -4.64 -16.86
C ASN A 217 -8.78 -4.71 -15.34
N PRO A 218 -10.03 -4.49 -14.89
CA PRO A 218 -10.34 -4.37 -13.47
C PRO A 218 -9.97 -5.61 -12.64
N LYS A 219 -10.17 -6.80 -13.20
CA LYS A 219 -9.86 -8.06 -12.52
C LYS A 219 -8.35 -8.23 -12.31
N VAL A 220 -7.56 -8.08 -13.38
CA VAL A 220 -6.11 -8.24 -13.33
C VAL A 220 -5.46 -7.12 -12.51
N GLY A 221 -5.93 -5.87 -12.66
CA GLY A 221 -5.43 -4.74 -11.87
C GLY A 221 -5.67 -4.92 -10.38
N ALA A 222 -6.83 -5.45 -10.00
CA ALA A 222 -7.14 -5.77 -8.60
C ALA A 222 -6.29 -6.92 -8.05
N MET A 223 -6.00 -7.96 -8.85
CA MET A 223 -5.08 -9.03 -8.47
C MET A 223 -3.67 -8.48 -8.19
N HIS A 224 -3.18 -7.58 -9.05
CA HIS A 224 -1.88 -6.95 -8.85
C HIS A 224 -1.83 -6.14 -7.57
N ALA A 225 -2.87 -5.38 -7.23
CA ALA A 225 -2.91 -4.60 -5.99
C ALA A 225 -2.75 -5.47 -4.73
N VAL A 226 -3.40 -6.65 -4.69
CA VAL A 226 -3.23 -7.60 -3.59
C VAL A 226 -1.83 -8.20 -3.57
N ALA A 227 -1.34 -8.63 -4.75
CA ALA A 227 -0.04 -9.30 -4.87
C ALA A 227 1.11 -8.35 -4.51
N GLU A 228 1.06 -7.11 -4.97
CA GLU A 228 2.05 -6.08 -4.67
C GLU A 228 2.08 -5.74 -3.18
N ALA A 229 0.91 -5.49 -2.56
CA ALA A 229 0.83 -5.26 -1.12
C ALA A 229 1.41 -6.44 -0.31
N ALA A 230 1.11 -7.67 -0.69
CA ALA A 230 1.65 -8.85 -0.03
C ALA A 230 3.18 -9.02 -0.25
N ARG A 231 3.68 -8.70 -1.45
CA ARG A 231 5.11 -8.71 -1.79
C ARG A 231 5.88 -7.66 -0.98
N ASN A 232 5.34 -6.44 -0.86
CA ASN A 232 5.90 -5.36 -0.06
C ASN A 232 6.05 -5.75 1.41
N VAL A 233 5.03 -6.38 1.97
CA VAL A 233 5.10 -6.96 3.32
C VAL A 233 6.19 -8.02 3.41
N ALA A 234 6.31 -8.92 2.42
CA ALA A 234 7.31 -9.98 2.41
C ALA A 234 8.74 -9.45 2.19
N ALA A 235 8.92 -8.40 1.37
CA ALA A 235 10.20 -7.73 1.17
C ALA A 235 10.71 -7.05 2.46
N SER A 236 9.81 -6.66 3.37
CA SER A 236 10.19 -6.21 4.72
C SER A 236 10.56 -7.36 5.68
N GLY A 237 10.42 -8.61 5.27
CA GLY A 237 10.69 -9.82 6.05
C GLY A 237 9.47 -10.39 6.77
N ALA A 238 8.29 -9.78 6.64
CA ALA A 238 7.09 -10.20 7.31
C ALA A 238 6.27 -11.20 6.48
N ARG A 239 5.59 -12.11 7.15
CA ARG A 239 4.64 -13.03 6.49
C ARG A 239 3.26 -12.35 6.41
N PRO A 240 2.71 -12.14 5.19
CA PRO A 240 1.34 -11.64 5.03
C PRO A 240 0.32 -12.53 5.72
N ILE A 241 -0.67 -11.95 6.40
CA ILE A 241 -1.66 -12.72 7.19
C ILE A 241 -3.10 -12.26 7.02
N ALA A 242 -3.32 -11.01 6.61
CA ALA A 242 -4.66 -10.45 6.44
C ALA A 242 -4.63 -9.25 5.49
N ALA A 243 -5.78 -8.94 4.91
CA ALA A 243 -5.97 -7.78 4.06
C ALA A 243 -7.15 -6.92 4.50
N THR A 244 -7.14 -5.67 4.11
CA THR A 244 -8.26 -4.73 4.12
C THR A 244 -8.36 -4.03 2.78
N ASN A 245 -9.49 -3.40 2.49
CA ASN A 245 -9.64 -2.66 1.24
C ASN A 245 -10.33 -1.31 1.43
N CYS A 246 -10.06 -0.40 0.50
CA CYS A 246 -10.77 0.86 0.32
C CYS A 246 -11.11 0.96 -1.17
N LEU A 247 -12.36 0.66 -1.53
CA LEU A 247 -12.80 0.51 -2.91
C LEU A 247 -13.41 1.82 -3.41
N ASN A 248 -12.78 2.43 -4.43
CA ASN A 248 -13.20 3.73 -4.94
C ASN A 248 -13.60 3.60 -6.41
N PHE A 249 -14.88 3.88 -6.70
CA PHE A 249 -15.48 3.74 -8.04
C PHE A 249 -16.37 4.93 -8.37
N GLY A 250 -16.69 5.10 -9.64
CA GLY A 250 -17.65 6.09 -10.12
C GLY A 250 -19.09 5.76 -9.72
N SER A 251 -20.07 6.31 -10.46
CA SER A 251 -21.48 6.05 -10.17
C SER A 251 -21.88 4.60 -10.43
N PRO A 252 -22.44 3.88 -9.44
CA PRO A 252 -22.92 2.51 -9.60
C PRO A 252 -24.20 2.41 -10.46
N GLU A 253 -24.75 3.53 -10.88
CA GLU A 253 -25.89 3.60 -11.81
C GLU A 253 -25.46 3.41 -13.27
N LYS A 254 -24.15 3.55 -13.55
CA LYS A 254 -23.55 3.25 -14.85
C LYS A 254 -23.20 1.76 -14.93
N PRO A 255 -23.83 1.00 -15.87
CA PRO A 255 -23.60 -0.45 -15.96
C PRO A 255 -22.14 -0.86 -16.11
N GLU A 256 -21.32 -0.03 -16.78
CA GLU A 256 -19.90 -0.28 -16.97
C GLU A 256 -19.12 -0.15 -15.65
N VAL A 257 -19.50 0.80 -14.79
CA VAL A 257 -18.87 0.98 -13.46
C VAL A 257 -19.20 -0.21 -12.55
N MET A 258 -20.45 -0.68 -12.55
CA MET A 258 -20.84 -1.85 -11.80
C MET A 258 -20.14 -3.12 -12.31
N TRP A 259 -19.94 -3.25 -13.62
CA TRP A 259 -19.16 -4.34 -14.18
C TRP A 259 -17.68 -4.26 -13.72
N GLN A 260 -17.07 -3.08 -13.78
CA GLN A 260 -15.69 -2.87 -13.30
C GLN A 260 -15.56 -3.22 -11.82
N PHE A 261 -16.53 -2.82 -11.00
CA PHE A 261 -16.58 -3.16 -9.57
C PHE A 261 -16.66 -4.68 -9.36
N SER A 262 -17.59 -5.37 -10.03
CA SER A 262 -17.73 -6.83 -9.95
C SER A 262 -16.45 -7.55 -10.34
N GLN A 263 -15.81 -7.15 -11.45
CA GLN A 263 -14.55 -7.75 -11.90
C GLN A 263 -13.39 -7.50 -10.91
N ALA A 264 -13.34 -6.31 -10.31
CA ALA A 264 -12.34 -6.02 -9.28
C ALA A 264 -12.54 -6.90 -8.04
N ILE A 265 -13.77 -7.09 -7.59
CA ILE A 265 -14.09 -7.98 -6.45
C ILE A 265 -13.69 -9.43 -6.76
N ASP A 266 -13.97 -9.94 -7.96
CA ASP A 266 -13.53 -11.27 -8.39
C ASP A 266 -12.00 -11.40 -8.33
N GLY A 267 -11.28 -10.41 -8.84
CA GLY A 267 -9.81 -10.37 -8.81
C GLY A 267 -9.25 -10.34 -7.38
N LEU A 268 -9.82 -9.52 -6.49
CA LEU A 268 -9.46 -9.47 -5.07
C LEU A 268 -9.66 -10.83 -4.40
N GLY A 269 -10.82 -11.46 -4.62
CA GLY A 269 -11.17 -12.77 -4.04
C GLY A 269 -10.19 -13.87 -4.46
N GLU A 270 -9.88 -13.95 -5.75
CA GLU A 270 -8.91 -14.91 -6.29
C GLU A 270 -7.50 -14.70 -5.71
N ALA A 271 -7.01 -13.45 -5.69
CA ALA A 271 -5.67 -13.15 -5.19
C ALA A 271 -5.56 -13.37 -3.67
N CYS A 272 -6.53 -12.90 -2.88
CA CYS A 272 -6.54 -13.11 -1.43
C CYS A 272 -6.60 -14.59 -1.07
N THR A 273 -7.35 -15.40 -1.85
CA THR A 273 -7.41 -16.86 -1.66
C THR A 273 -6.06 -17.51 -1.96
N ALA A 274 -5.44 -17.19 -3.10
CA ALA A 274 -4.17 -17.77 -3.51
C ALA A 274 -3.02 -17.41 -2.56
N LEU A 275 -3.02 -16.19 -2.02
CA LEU A 275 -1.97 -15.68 -1.13
C LEU A 275 -2.28 -15.95 0.36
N ALA A 276 -3.43 -16.53 0.69
CA ALA A 276 -3.88 -16.80 2.05
C ALA A 276 -3.94 -15.53 2.93
N THR A 277 -4.41 -14.42 2.35
CA THR A 277 -4.58 -13.12 3.01
C THR A 277 -6.06 -12.75 3.07
N PRO A 278 -6.85 -13.31 4.01
CA PRO A 278 -8.29 -13.05 4.09
C PRO A 278 -8.56 -11.55 4.35
N ILE A 279 -9.61 -11.03 3.71
CA ILE A 279 -10.08 -9.66 3.95
C ILE A 279 -10.83 -9.63 5.29
N THR A 280 -10.39 -8.78 6.21
CA THR A 280 -10.96 -8.65 7.57
C THR A 280 -11.88 -7.44 7.72
N GLY A 281 -11.89 -6.54 6.75
CA GLY A 281 -12.71 -5.33 6.75
C GLY A 281 -12.40 -4.47 5.54
N GLY A 282 -13.09 -3.34 5.44
CA GLY A 282 -12.88 -2.40 4.36
C GLY A 282 -14.09 -1.52 4.15
N ASN A 283 -14.03 -0.68 3.11
CA ASN A 283 -15.15 0.18 2.73
C ASN A 283 -15.26 0.28 1.21
N VAL A 284 -16.43 0.70 0.75
CA VAL A 284 -16.66 1.08 -0.64
C VAL A 284 -17.13 2.53 -0.70
N SER A 285 -16.57 3.29 -1.66
CA SER A 285 -16.96 4.65 -1.99
C SER A 285 -17.38 4.68 -3.46
N PHE A 286 -18.63 5.02 -3.70
CA PHE A 286 -19.20 5.22 -5.03
C PHE A 286 -19.42 6.70 -5.34
N TYR A 287 -19.84 7.00 -6.56
CA TYR A 287 -20.11 8.36 -7.06
C TYR A 287 -18.88 9.27 -7.09
N ASN A 288 -17.68 8.68 -7.17
CA ASN A 288 -16.44 9.46 -7.31
C ASN A 288 -16.31 9.96 -8.76
N GLU A 289 -16.89 11.12 -9.02
CA GLU A 289 -16.96 11.71 -10.35
C GLU A 289 -16.69 13.21 -10.30
N THR A 290 -16.09 13.73 -11.36
CA THR A 290 -15.91 15.16 -11.58
C THR A 290 -16.44 15.52 -12.96
N LEU A 291 -17.39 16.46 -13.03
CA LEU A 291 -18.04 16.90 -14.28
C LEU A 291 -18.57 15.72 -15.13
N GLY A 292 -19.19 14.73 -14.47
CA GLY A 292 -19.75 13.54 -15.11
C GLY A 292 -18.73 12.48 -15.57
N LYS A 293 -17.44 12.68 -15.32
CA LYS A 293 -16.39 11.71 -15.58
C LYS A 293 -16.04 10.95 -14.30
N SER A 294 -16.18 9.65 -14.34
CA SER A 294 -15.75 8.77 -13.26
C SER A 294 -14.23 8.80 -13.10
N ILE A 295 -13.76 8.63 -11.87
CA ILE A 295 -12.35 8.30 -11.60
C ILE A 295 -12.00 6.95 -12.24
N TYR A 296 -10.73 6.64 -12.36
CA TYR A 296 -10.31 5.27 -12.63
C TYR A 296 -10.78 4.35 -11.48
N PRO A 297 -11.18 3.10 -11.77
CA PRO A 297 -11.45 2.12 -10.73
C PRO A 297 -10.23 2.00 -9.82
N THR A 298 -10.35 2.32 -8.54
CA THR A 298 -9.20 2.39 -7.64
C THR A 298 -9.47 1.60 -6.35
N PRO A 299 -9.40 0.26 -6.42
CA PRO A 299 -9.30 -0.55 -5.22
C PRO A 299 -7.92 -0.32 -4.59
N VAL A 300 -7.87 0.22 -3.39
CA VAL A 300 -6.67 0.33 -2.57
C VAL A 300 -6.69 -0.81 -1.56
N ILE A 301 -5.62 -1.59 -1.51
CA ILE A 301 -5.51 -2.79 -0.68
C ILE A 301 -4.45 -2.56 0.38
N GLY A 302 -4.83 -2.74 1.64
CA GLY A 302 -3.89 -2.81 2.75
C GLY A 302 -3.60 -4.25 3.11
N VAL A 303 -2.33 -4.62 3.25
CA VAL A 303 -1.93 -5.96 3.74
C VAL A 303 -1.18 -5.83 5.05
N LEU A 304 -1.62 -6.62 6.02
CA LEU A 304 -0.96 -6.79 7.31
C LEU A 304 -0.11 -8.05 7.29
N GLY A 305 1.12 -7.95 7.77
CA GLY A 305 2.00 -9.08 8.00
C GLY A 305 2.59 -9.10 9.39
N ILE A 306 3.18 -10.24 9.74
CA ILE A 306 3.82 -10.45 11.04
C ILE A 306 5.26 -10.93 10.86
N LEU A 307 6.17 -10.34 11.66
CA LEU A 307 7.52 -10.84 11.89
C LEU A 307 7.56 -11.48 13.28
N ASP A 308 8.00 -12.72 13.34
CA ASP A 308 8.17 -13.43 14.62
C ASP A 308 9.40 -12.94 15.39
N ASP A 309 10.36 -12.32 14.70
CA ASP A 309 11.55 -11.66 15.25
C ASP A 309 11.76 -10.29 14.62
N ALA A 310 11.51 -9.22 15.37
CA ALA A 310 11.65 -7.84 14.93
C ALA A 310 13.08 -7.46 14.53
N SER A 311 14.11 -8.22 14.95
CA SER A 311 15.49 -7.99 14.51
C SER A 311 15.76 -8.39 13.07
N LYS A 312 14.83 -9.14 12.45
CA LYS A 312 14.90 -9.64 11.06
C LYS A 312 14.27 -8.70 10.03
N VAL A 313 13.88 -7.49 10.44
CA VAL A 313 13.36 -6.48 9.51
C VAL A 313 14.36 -6.21 8.40
N LEU A 314 13.92 -6.40 7.16
CA LEU A 314 14.66 -6.01 5.98
C LEU A 314 14.36 -4.56 5.58
N LYS A 315 15.36 -3.89 5.04
CA LYS A 315 15.26 -2.54 4.48
C LYS A 315 15.63 -2.57 3.01
N ILE A 316 15.21 -1.55 2.26
CA ILE A 316 15.52 -1.44 0.83
C ILE A 316 16.98 -1.04 0.58
N ALA A 317 17.62 -0.33 1.50
CA ALA A 317 18.95 0.25 1.35
C ALA A 317 20.04 -0.81 1.10
N PHE A 318 20.83 -0.67 0.06
CA PHE A 318 22.08 -1.40 -0.07
C PHE A 318 23.03 -1.05 1.06
N ARG A 319 23.80 -2.02 1.56
CA ARG A 319 24.59 -1.83 2.80
C ARG A 319 26.09 -1.78 2.57
N ASN A 320 26.64 -2.73 1.83
CA ASN A 320 28.08 -2.90 1.78
C ASN A 320 28.57 -2.86 0.33
N GLU A 321 29.74 -2.24 0.11
CA GLU A 321 30.47 -2.41 -1.12
C GLU A 321 30.80 -3.88 -1.35
N GLY A 322 30.65 -4.33 -2.60
CA GLY A 322 30.89 -5.71 -2.99
C GLY A 322 29.72 -6.67 -2.78
N ASP A 323 28.63 -6.25 -2.13
CA ASP A 323 27.41 -7.06 -2.09
C ASP A 323 26.91 -7.33 -3.51
N ILE A 324 26.50 -8.57 -3.75
CA ILE A 324 25.96 -9.01 -5.04
C ILE A 324 24.49 -8.61 -5.10
N ILE A 325 24.08 -7.99 -6.20
CA ILE A 325 22.69 -7.63 -6.47
C ILE A 325 22.05 -8.75 -7.27
N VAL A 326 20.96 -9.31 -6.74
CA VAL A 326 20.26 -10.46 -7.31
C VAL A 326 18.82 -10.09 -7.61
N LEU A 327 18.39 -10.36 -8.83
CA LEU A 327 16.99 -10.33 -9.23
C LEU A 327 16.35 -11.69 -8.91
N LEU A 328 15.39 -11.69 -8.01
CA LEU A 328 14.53 -12.84 -7.74
C LEU A 328 13.31 -12.81 -8.67
N ASN A 329 12.93 -13.97 -9.23
CA ASN A 329 11.81 -14.08 -10.16
C ASN A 329 11.01 -15.37 -9.90
N GLY A 330 9.79 -15.23 -9.39
CA GLY A 330 8.90 -16.36 -9.12
C GLY A 330 8.39 -17.04 -10.41
N ALA A 331 8.29 -16.34 -11.52
CA ALA A 331 7.79 -16.89 -12.77
C ALA A 331 8.74 -17.89 -13.45
N ASN A 332 10.01 -17.95 -13.05
CA ASN A 332 11.01 -18.87 -13.66
C ASN A 332 10.94 -20.31 -13.16
N SER A 333 10.09 -20.61 -12.17
CA SER A 333 10.05 -21.94 -11.53
C SER A 333 9.27 -22.99 -12.30
N SER A 334 8.33 -22.59 -13.13
CA SER A 334 7.35 -23.51 -13.72
C SER A 334 7.88 -24.32 -14.92
N GLY A 335 9.16 -24.24 -15.30
CA GLY A 335 9.63 -24.90 -16.54
C GLY A 335 8.80 -24.58 -17.79
N ALA A 336 7.67 -23.97 -17.59
CA ALA A 336 6.86 -23.27 -18.57
C ALA A 336 7.62 -22.00 -18.90
N GLY A 337 8.69 -22.22 -19.60
CA GLY A 337 9.68 -21.27 -20.00
C GLY A 337 9.16 -19.87 -20.21
N GLN A 338 10.09 -18.96 -20.24
CA GLN A 338 9.91 -17.81 -21.09
C GLN A 338 8.48 -17.68 -21.62
N HIS A 339 7.64 -16.90 -20.96
CA HIS A 339 6.45 -16.43 -21.65
C HIS A 339 6.97 -15.89 -22.99
N THR A 340 6.91 -16.70 -24.03
CA THR A 340 7.16 -16.32 -25.39
C THR A 340 5.99 -15.49 -25.88
N THR A 341 5.69 -14.44 -25.11
CA THR A 341 4.78 -13.42 -25.58
C THR A 341 5.46 -12.78 -26.79
N ALA A 342 4.75 -12.82 -27.91
CA ALA A 342 5.21 -12.18 -29.13
C ALA A 342 5.70 -10.74 -28.80
N PRO A 343 6.68 -10.20 -29.53
CA PRO A 343 7.15 -8.81 -29.29
C PRO A 343 6.02 -7.78 -29.21
N SER A 344 4.96 -7.98 -30.00
CA SER A 344 3.74 -7.18 -29.95
C SER A 344 3.00 -7.27 -28.60
N ALA A 345 2.90 -8.44 -28.00
CA ALA A 345 2.24 -8.63 -26.71
C ALA A 345 3.02 -7.94 -25.57
N ARG A 346 4.36 -8.02 -25.56
CA ARG A 346 5.20 -7.30 -24.62
C ARG A 346 5.09 -5.79 -24.77
N ARG A 347 5.00 -5.31 -26.02
CA ARG A 347 4.81 -3.89 -26.32
C ARG A 347 3.44 -3.42 -25.83
N ARG A 348 2.39 -4.23 -25.99
CA ARG A 348 1.04 -3.96 -25.49
C ARG A 348 1.02 -3.89 -23.95
N GLU A 349 1.64 -4.85 -23.28
CA GLU A 349 1.81 -4.84 -21.84
C GLU A 349 2.57 -3.60 -21.34
N PHE A 350 3.71 -3.29 -21.94
CA PHE A 350 4.53 -2.13 -21.59
C PHE A 350 3.80 -0.79 -21.74
N SER A 351 2.82 -0.71 -22.64
CA SER A 351 1.99 0.48 -22.87
C SER A 351 1.09 0.84 -21.67
N SER A 352 0.91 -0.07 -20.71
CA SER A 352 0.19 0.15 -19.46
C SER A 352 1.07 0.72 -18.34
N SER A 353 2.39 0.76 -18.51
CA SER A 353 3.37 1.13 -17.48
C SER A 353 3.37 2.63 -17.15
N GLU A 354 3.89 2.96 -15.96
CA GLU A 354 4.16 4.34 -15.58
C GLU A 354 5.17 5.02 -16.51
N TYR A 355 6.13 4.25 -17.03
CA TYR A 355 7.08 4.76 -18.02
C TYR A 355 6.37 5.22 -19.30
N ALA A 356 5.49 4.39 -19.89
CA ALA A 356 4.76 4.75 -21.08
C ALA A 356 3.88 5.99 -20.88
N LYS A 357 3.21 6.08 -19.73
CA LYS A 357 2.41 7.26 -19.35
C LYS A 357 3.29 8.50 -19.19
N THR A 358 4.42 8.40 -18.48
CA THR A 358 5.26 9.55 -18.16
C THR A 358 6.04 10.05 -19.37
N ILE A 359 6.55 9.17 -20.21
CA ILE A 359 7.40 9.54 -21.35
C ILE A 359 6.59 9.93 -22.56
N ALA A 360 5.51 9.20 -22.87
CA ALA A 360 4.74 9.34 -24.10
C ALA A 360 3.27 9.73 -23.90
N GLY A 361 2.78 9.82 -22.65
CA GLY A 361 1.36 10.09 -22.38
C GLY A 361 0.44 8.92 -22.72
N ILE A 362 0.99 7.71 -22.89
CA ILE A 362 0.24 6.52 -23.31
C ILE A 362 -0.29 5.79 -22.06
N VAL A 363 -1.60 5.54 -22.05
CA VAL A 363 -2.29 4.62 -21.14
C VAL A 363 -3.15 3.69 -21.99
N ALA A 364 -2.56 2.58 -22.41
CA ALA A 364 -3.14 1.66 -23.40
C ALA A 364 -2.67 0.22 -23.14
N GLY A 365 -3.16 -0.72 -23.93
CA GLY A 365 -2.80 -2.11 -23.86
C GLY A 365 -3.46 -2.83 -22.68
N GLU A 366 -2.71 -3.69 -22.00
CA GLU A 366 -3.18 -4.49 -20.86
C GLU A 366 -2.19 -4.43 -19.71
N PRO A 367 -2.65 -4.57 -18.46
CA PRO A 367 -1.75 -4.80 -17.35
C PRO A 367 -0.87 -6.02 -17.61
N PRO A 368 0.30 -6.12 -16.98
CA PRO A 368 1.11 -7.33 -17.02
C PRO A 368 0.29 -8.56 -16.64
N SER A 369 0.55 -9.68 -17.29
CA SER A 369 -0.06 -10.95 -16.88
C SER A 369 0.40 -11.32 -15.47
N ILE A 370 -0.51 -11.84 -14.64
CA ILE A 370 -0.20 -12.24 -13.27
C ILE A 370 -0.39 -13.74 -13.07
N GLU A 371 0.61 -14.39 -12.45
CA GLU A 371 0.53 -15.76 -11.97
C GLU A 371 0.60 -15.79 -10.45
N LEU A 372 -0.54 -15.95 -9.79
CA LEU A 372 -0.65 -15.90 -8.34
C LEU A 372 0.19 -16.97 -7.63
N GLY A 373 0.44 -18.12 -8.28
CA GLY A 373 1.37 -19.12 -7.78
C GLY A 373 2.81 -18.61 -7.74
N ALA A 374 3.27 -17.91 -8.78
CA ALA A 374 4.59 -17.31 -8.83
C ALA A 374 4.77 -16.21 -7.77
N GLU A 375 3.72 -15.40 -7.54
CA GLU A 375 3.69 -14.41 -6.46
C GLU A 375 3.85 -15.08 -5.10
N LYS A 376 3.07 -16.14 -4.83
CA LYS A 376 3.15 -16.89 -3.58
C LYS A 376 4.54 -17.49 -3.33
N TRP A 377 5.16 -18.07 -4.35
CA TRP A 377 6.50 -18.64 -4.23
C TRP A 377 7.55 -17.59 -3.90
N LEU A 378 7.48 -16.42 -4.54
CA LEU A 378 8.40 -15.31 -4.24
C LEU A 378 8.19 -14.77 -2.83
N ILE A 379 6.94 -14.56 -2.41
CA ILE A 379 6.57 -14.11 -1.05
C ILE A 379 7.16 -15.07 -0.01
N ASP A 380 6.93 -16.38 -0.14
CA ASP A 380 7.42 -17.37 0.81
C ASP A 380 8.98 -17.44 0.82
N CYS A 381 9.61 -17.27 -0.36
CA CYS A 381 11.06 -17.21 -0.48
C CYS A 381 11.65 -15.98 0.25
N LEU A 382 11.08 -14.80 0.06
CA LEU A 382 11.52 -13.57 0.72
C LEU A 382 11.43 -13.67 2.25
N VAL A 383 10.33 -14.20 2.76
CA VAL A 383 10.13 -14.44 4.20
C VAL A 383 11.19 -15.43 4.73
N ALA A 384 11.47 -16.52 4.01
CA ALA A 384 12.48 -17.48 4.42
C ALA A 384 13.90 -16.90 4.40
N LEU A 385 14.25 -16.09 3.39
CA LEU A 385 15.55 -15.42 3.29
C LEU A 385 15.76 -14.42 4.42
N ALA A 386 14.71 -13.67 4.79
CA ALA A 386 14.71 -12.74 5.92
C ALA A 386 14.90 -13.48 7.26
N ALA A 387 14.11 -14.50 7.50
CA ALA A 387 14.17 -15.30 8.74
C ALA A 387 15.57 -15.92 8.94
N ALA A 388 16.19 -16.42 7.87
CA ALA A 388 17.54 -16.97 7.89
C ALA A 388 18.65 -15.89 7.98
N GLY A 389 18.33 -14.60 7.79
CA GLY A 389 19.33 -13.54 7.71
C GLY A 389 20.30 -13.70 6.54
N THR A 390 19.82 -14.26 5.44
CA THR A 390 20.63 -14.54 4.25
C THR A 390 20.92 -13.30 3.44
N VAL A 391 19.94 -12.42 3.28
CA VAL A 391 20.04 -11.19 2.48
C VAL A 391 20.31 -9.97 3.36
N GLU A 392 20.96 -8.96 2.79
CA GLU A 392 21.29 -7.70 3.46
C GLU A 392 20.21 -6.62 3.22
N SER A 393 19.55 -6.66 2.06
CA SER A 393 18.42 -5.80 1.70
C SER A 393 17.46 -6.53 0.79
N ALA A 394 16.21 -6.06 0.74
CA ALA A 394 15.20 -6.49 -0.22
C ALA A 394 14.32 -5.31 -0.61
N HIS A 395 13.92 -5.25 -1.87
CA HIS A 395 13.02 -4.25 -2.42
C HIS A 395 12.14 -4.86 -3.51
N ASP A 396 10.85 -4.59 -3.46
CA ASP A 396 9.90 -5.02 -4.48
C ASP A 396 10.20 -4.37 -5.84
N LEU A 397 9.78 -5.02 -6.90
CA LEU A 397 9.88 -4.49 -8.24
C LEU A 397 8.47 -4.20 -8.76
N SER A 398 8.12 -2.93 -8.80
CA SER A 398 6.78 -2.42 -9.12
C SER A 398 6.85 -1.25 -10.12
N ASP A 399 6.16 -0.14 -9.85
CA ASP A 399 6.12 1.04 -10.72
C ASP A 399 7.53 1.51 -11.11
N GLY A 400 7.77 1.64 -12.41
CA GLY A 400 9.05 2.06 -13.00
C GLY A 400 10.12 0.97 -13.08
N GLY A 401 9.82 -0.26 -12.66
CA GLY A 401 10.62 -1.45 -12.89
C GLY A 401 11.98 -1.48 -12.19
N ALA A 402 12.88 -2.33 -12.68
CA ALA A 402 14.18 -2.61 -12.05
C ALA A 402 15.06 -1.37 -11.87
N ALA A 403 15.02 -0.42 -12.80
CA ALA A 403 15.85 0.78 -12.72
C ALA A 403 15.45 1.68 -11.54
N VAL A 404 14.14 1.82 -11.26
CA VAL A 404 13.63 2.58 -10.12
C VAL A 404 13.96 1.85 -8.82
N THR A 405 13.67 0.56 -8.70
CA THR A 405 13.98 -0.26 -7.53
C THR A 405 15.46 -0.17 -7.12
N ILE A 406 16.39 -0.25 -8.08
CA ILE A 406 17.83 -0.13 -7.82
C ILE A 406 18.18 1.29 -7.35
N ALA A 407 17.64 2.31 -8.00
CA ALA A 407 17.91 3.69 -7.63
C ALA A 407 17.41 4.01 -6.21
N GLU A 408 16.21 3.58 -5.84
CA GLU A 408 15.65 3.77 -4.51
C GLU A 408 16.46 3.05 -3.44
N SER A 409 16.99 1.85 -3.73
CA SER A 409 17.91 1.15 -2.83
C SER A 409 19.22 1.93 -2.60
N LEU A 410 19.72 2.63 -3.62
CA LEU A 410 20.88 3.53 -3.50
C LEU A 410 20.52 4.82 -2.76
N PHE A 411 19.35 5.40 -3.00
CA PHE A 411 18.89 6.62 -2.32
C PHE A 411 18.71 6.40 -0.82
N ALA A 412 18.10 5.27 -0.44
CA ALA A 412 17.93 4.89 0.96
C ALA A 412 19.27 4.66 1.67
N SER A 413 20.30 4.23 0.96
CA SER A 413 21.66 4.10 1.50
C SER A 413 22.29 5.45 1.83
N SER A 414 22.02 6.47 1.03
CA SER A 414 22.55 7.82 1.21
C SER A 414 21.85 8.58 2.36
N THR A 415 20.58 8.29 2.63
CA THR A 415 19.79 8.97 3.66
C THR A 415 19.92 8.36 5.05
N ASN A 416 20.33 7.10 5.15
CA ASN A 416 20.47 6.36 6.42
C ASN A 416 21.78 6.61 7.18
N GLN A 417 22.65 7.50 6.70
CA GLN A 417 23.80 7.91 7.50
C GLN A 417 23.32 8.79 8.68
N PRO A 418 23.76 8.53 9.93
CA PRO A 418 23.35 9.35 11.06
C PRO A 418 23.81 10.80 10.78
N LYS A 419 22.85 11.74 10.68
CA LYS A 419 23.15 13.15 10.75
C LYS A 419 23.82 13.35 12.10
N ALA A 420 25.10 13.70 12.11
CA ALA A 420 25.79 14.09 13.34
C ALA A 420 24.94 15.17 14.02
N CYS A 421 24.56 14.94 15.27
CA CYS A 421 23.88 15.93 16.10
C CYS A 421 24.67 17.24 16.01
N HIS A 422 24.03 18.29 15.52
CA HIS A 422 24.58 19.62 15.57
C HIS A 422 24.61 20.08 17.04
N SER A 423 25.72 19.80 17.73
CA SER A 423 26.14 20.58 18.87
C SER A 423 27.37 21.37 18.44
N GLU A 424 27.20 22.70 18.40
CA GLU A 424 28.20 23.74 18.41
C GLU A 424 29.08 24.01 17.17
N ARG A 425 29.01 25.24 16.75
CA ARG A 425 29.81 25.88 15.70
C ARG A 425 31.31 25.66 15.94
N SER A 426 31.95 25.00 15.01
CA SER A 426 33.39 25.08 14.79
C SER A 426 33.65 25.32 13.30
N PRO A 427 34.70 26.11 12.95
CA PRO A 427 34.84 26.64 11.60
C PRO A 427 35.21 25.55 10.60
N ARG A 428 34.76 25.77 9.35
CA ARG A 428 35.01 24.97 8.15
C ARG A 428 36.43 24.41 8.13
N SER A 429 36.52 23.09 8.22
CA SER A 429 37.64 22.33 7.73
C SER A 429 37.14 21.08 7.04
N GLU A 430 37.45 21.00 5.77
CA GLU A 430 37.45 19.84 4.87
C GLU A 430 36.13 19.07 4.74
N GLU A 431 35.51 19.20 3.57
CA GLU A 431 34.57 18.24 3.00
C GLU A 431 35.15 16.85 3.17
N SER A 432 34.74 16.13 4.20
CA SER A 432 34.87 14.68 4.21
C SER A 432 34.00 14.19 3.07
N ALA A 433 34.63 13.76 1.98
CA ALA A 433 33.97 13.10 0.86
C ALA A 433 33.26 11.86 1.39
N PHE A 434 31.99 11.99 1.74
CA PHE A 434 31.13 10.83 2.01
C PHE A 434 31.02 10.05 0.72
N SER A 435 31.72 8.92 0.65
CA SER A 435 31.60 7.99 -0.47
C SER A 435 30.21 7.36 -0.40
N SER A 436 29.26 7.88 -1.16
CA SER A 436 27.96 7.25 -1.35
C SER A 436 28.11 5.97 -2.18
N LEU A 437 27.29 4.97 -1.87
CA LEU A 437 27.27 3.75 -2.65
C LEU A 437 26.82 4.02 -4.08
N GLY A 438 27.29 3.20 -5.00
CA GLY A 438 26.89 3.11 -6.39
C GLY A 438 26.53 1.67 -6.77
N ALA A 439 26.21 1.42 -8.02
CA ALA A 439 25.97 0.08 -8.53
C ALA A 439 26.33 -0.04 -10.02
N THR A 440 26.91 -1.19 -10.37
CA THR A 440 27.06 -1.61 -11.77
C THR A 440 26.12 -2.79 -12.03
N ILE A 441 25.24 -2.65 -13.01
CA ILE A 441 24.16 -3.58 -13.30
C ILE A 441 24.24 -4.04 -14.74
N THR A 442 24.02 -5.33 -14.96
CA THR A 442 23.81 -5.91 -16.30
C THR A 442 22.48 -6.65 -16.27
N LEU A 443 21.49 -6.12 -16.97
CA LEU A 443 20.14 -6.71 -16.99
C LEU A 443 20.06 -7.88 -17.98
N PRO A 444 19.24 -8.90 -17.67
CA PRO A 444 18.96 -10.00 -18.59
C PRO A 444 18.33 -9.49 -19.90
N GLU A 445 18.61 -10.21 -20.99
CA GLU A 445 18.00 -9.90 -22.27
C GLU A 445 16.45 -9.95 -22.23
N SER A 446 15.83 -9.03 -22.90
CA SER A 446 14.38 -8.86 -22.94
C SER A 446 13.93 -8.32 -24.33
N ALA A 447 12.68 -7.84 -24.45
CA ALA A 447 12.14 -7.30 -25.69
C ALA A 447 12.88 -6.04 -26.16
N SER A 448 13.31 -5.20 -25.22
CA SER A 448 14.11 -3.98 -25.45
C SER A 448 14.83 -3.60 -24.16
N ALA A 449 15.76 -2.64 -24.25
CA ALA A 449 16.39 -2.05 -23.07
C ALA A 449 15.35 -1.39 -22.16
N GLU A 450 14.40 -0.66 -22.72
CA GLU A 450 13.33 0.00 -21.96
C GLU A 450 12.47 -1.03 -21.21
N TYR A 451 12.09 -2.14 -21.85
CA TYR A 451 11.32 -3.19 -21.19
C TYR A 451 12.11 -3.87 -20.07
N ALA A 452 13.41 -4.09 -20.25
CA ALA A 452 14.27 -4.67 -19.22
C ALA A 452 14.41 -3.76 -17.99
N LEU A 453 14.53 -2.44 -18.22
CA LEU A 453 14.72 -1.45 -17.16
C LEU A 453 13.41 -1.06 -16.46
N PHE A 454 12.35 -0.83 -17.22
CA PHE A 454 11.13 -0.15 -16.76
C PHE A 454 9.87 -1.01 -16.87
N GLY A 455 9.98 -2.27 -17.26
CA GLY A 455 8.85 -3.21 -17.26
C GLY A 455 8.37 -3.51 -15.83
N GLU A 456 7.06 -3.52 -15.63
CA GLU A 456 6.39 -3.60 -14.31
C GLU A 456 5.74 -4.97 -14.05
N SER A 457 6.25 -6.05 -14.68
CA SER A 457 5.71 -7.40 -14.43
C SER A 457 5.88 -7.83 -12.97
N GLY A 458 4.88 -8.48 -12.40
CA GLY A 458 4.87 -8.93 -11.01
C GLY A 458 5.85 -10.08 -10.70
N ALA A 459 5.72 -10.63 -9.51
CA ALA A 459 6.51 -11.75 -8.97
C ALA A 459 8.04 -11.55 -9.04
N ARG A 460 8.52 -10.31 -8.87
CA ARG A 460 9.95 -9.97 -8.91
C ARG A 460 10.35 -9.10 -7.73
N ALA A 461 11.58 -9.30 -7.24
CA ALA A 461 12.19 -8.46 -6.21
C ALA A 461 13.70 -8.35 -6.44
N ILE A 462 14.31 -7.26 -5.97
CA ILE A 462 15.75 -7.09 -5.95
C ILE A 462 16.24 -7.27 -4.51
N VAL A 463 17.26 -8.10 -4.33
CA VAL A 463 17.90 -8.30 -3.03
C VAL A 463 19.40 -8.08 -3.15
N SER A 464 20.05 -7.63 -2.08
CA SER A 464 21.49 -7.66 -1.97
C SER A 464 21.96 -8.72 -0.99
N VAL A 465 23.10 -9.33 -1.27
CA VAL A 465 23.65 -10.44 -0.48
C VAL A 465 25.17 -10.38 -0.48
N SER A 466 25.80 -10.69 0.66
CA SER A 466 27.26 -10.84 0.70
C SER A 466 27.68 -12.01 -0.19
N PRO A 467 28.84 -11.96 -0.86
CA PRO A 467 29.33 -13.06 -1.72
C PRO A 467 29.37 -14.41 -1.00
N THR A 468 29.64 -14.41 0.30
CA THR A 468 29.71 -15.64 1.12
C THR A 468 28.37 -16.31 1.35
N LYS A 469 27.27 -15.54 1.36
CA LYS A 469 25.91 -16.03 1.56
C LYS A 469 25.15 -16.33 0.24
N LEU A 470 25.72 -15.96 -0.92
CA LEU A 470 25.09 -16.19 -2.22
C LEU A 470 24.70 -17.66 -2.49
N PRO A 471 25.54 -18.67 -2.14
CA PRO A 471 25.13 -20.08 -2.29
C PRO A 471 23.89 -20.44 -1.45
N ALA A 472 23.76 -19.91 -0.24
CA ALA A 472 22.59 -20.12 0.62
C ALA A 472 21.34 -19.45 0.02
N LEU A 473 21.45 -18.23 -0.49
CA LEU A 473 20.35 -17.56 -1.21
C LEU A 473 19.88 -18.44 -2.38
N ARG A 474 20.78 -18.91 -3.22
CA ARG A 474 20.44 -19.76 -4.37
C ARG A 474 19.77 -21.08 -3.97
N ALA A 475 20.20 -21.67 -2.85
CA ALA A 475 19.60 -22.88 -2.31
C ALA A 475 18.17 -22.63 -1.86
N THR A 476 17.92 -21.55 -1.09
CA THR A 476 16.59 -21.16 -0.65
C THR A 476 15.68 -20.82 -1.85
N ALA A 477 16.15 -19.97 -2.79
CA ALA A 477 15.38 -19.64 -3.98
C ALA A 477 14.94 -20.89 -4.76
N ARG A 478 15.85 -21.83 -4.94
CA ARG A 478 15.56 -23.13 -5.62
C ARG A 478 14.53 -23.96 -4.85
N GLN A 479 14.60 -24.00 -3.51
CA GLN A 479 13.62 -24.70 -2.66
C GLN A 479 12.19 -24.18 -2.86
N TYR A 480 12.04 -22.87 -3.04
CA TYR A 480 10.74 -22.24 -3.30
C TYR A 480 10.42 -22.11 -4.80
N GLY A 481 11.23 -22.66 -5.68
CA GLY A 481 11.00 -22.57 -7.12
C GLY A 481 11.22 -21.18 -7.71
N VAL A 482 11.97 -20.32 -7.05
CA VAL A 482 12.27 -18.95 -7.48
C VAL A 482 13.59 -18.89 -8.24
N GLY A 483 13.60 -18.23 -9.39
CA GLY A 483 14.82 -17.91 -10.13
C GLY A 483 15.64 -16.84 -9.37
N ALA A 484 16.96 -17.02 -9.34
CA ALA A 484 17.89 -16.08 -8.70
C ALA A 484 19.00 -15.70 -9.69
N HIS A 485 18.92 -14.51 -10.25
CA HIS A 485 19.82 -14.01 -11.29
C HIS A 485 20.73 -12.93 -10.73
N GLU A 486 22.04 -13.15 -10.74
CA GLU A 486 22.98 -12.08 -10.44
C GLU A 486 22.93 -11.04 -11.55
N ILE A 487 22.58 -9.80 -11.20
CA ILE A 487 22.46 -8.70 -12.15
C ILE A 487 23.52 -7.61 -11.92
N GLY A 488 24.30 -7.69 -10.87
CA GLY A 488 25.33 -6.69 -10.61
C GLY A 488 25.90 -6.74 -9.21
N LYS A 489 26.56 -5.66 -8.84
CA LYS A 489 27.14 -5.48 -7.50
C LYS A 489 27.11 -4.04 -7.04
N VAL A 490 27.11 -3.86 -5.75
CA VAL A 490 27.24 -2.57 -5.07
C VAL A 490 28.70 -2.09 -5.17
N THR A 491 28.87 -0.82 -5.54
CA THR A 491 30.17 -0.14 -5.66
C THR A 491 30.25 1.05 -4.67
N ARG A 492 31.39 1.73 -4.61
CA ARG A 492 31.59 2.89 -3.76
C ARG A 492 32.04 4.12 -4.58
N ASP A 493 31.46 4.30 -5.74
CA ASP A 493 31.85 5.35 -6.69
C ASP A 493 30.74 6.42 -6.90
N ASN A 494 29.67 6.38 -6.09
CA ASN A 494 28.52 7.29 -6.23
C ASN A 494 27.91 7.30 -7.64
N SER A 495 27.98 6.19 -8.37
CA SER A 495 27.52 6.08 -9.75
C SER A 495 26.53 4.93 -9.92
N LEU A 496 25.48 5.16 -10.68
CA LEU A 496 24.62 4.09 -11.19
C LEU A 496 24.93 3.90 -12.68
N ARG A 497 25.42 2.72 -13.03
CA ARG A 497 25.65 2.28 -14.40
C ARG A 497 24.82 1.05 -14.71
N ILE A 498 23.97 1.13 -15.74
CA ILE A 498 23.18 -0.03 -16.21
C ILE A 498 23.57 -0.33 -17.65
N GLU A 499 23.89 -1.59 -17.87
CA GLU A 499 24.25 -2.15 -19.17
C GLU A 499 23.15 -3.10 -19.67
N TYR A 500 22.92 -3.07 -20.96
CA TYR A 500 22.02 -3.97 -21.68
C TYR A 500 22.67 -4.41 -22.98
N LYS A 501 22.81 -5.72 -23.20
CA LYS A 501 23.50 -6.31 -24.38
C LYS A 501 24.86 -5.66 -24.70
N GLY A 502 25.65 -5.39 -23.67
CA GLY A 502 26.99 -4.80 -23.78
C GLY A 502 27.01 -3.28 -24.03
N HIS A 503 25.88 -2.62 -24.07
CA HIS A 503 25.76 -1.15 -24.19
C HIS A 503 25.39 -0.53 -22.85
N THR A 504 26.06 0.56 -22.47
CA THR A 504 25.64 1.37 -21.33
C THR A 504 24.41 2.18 -21.74
N VAL A 505 23.25 1.88 -21.11
CA VAL A 505 21.96 2.51 -21.41
C VAL A 505 21.52 3.52 -20.35
N VAL A 506 22.08 3.44 -19.14
CA VAL A 506 21.96 4.46 -18.09
C VAL A 506 23.31 4.67 -17.43
N GLN A 507 23.72 5.93 -17.28
CA GLN A 507 24.87 6.31 -16.49
C GLN A 507 24.66 7.69 -15.86
N SER A 508 24.67 7.75 -14.52
CA SER A 508 24.50 9.00 -13.78
C SER A 508 25.08 8.90 -12.37
N GLY A 509 25.49 10.02 -11.82
CA GLY A 509 25.80 10.11 -10.38
C GLY A 509 24.52 9.89 -9.56
N VAL A 510 24.64 9.09 -8.50
CA VAL A 510 23.52 8.77 -7.58
C VAL A 510 22.94 10.05 -6.96
N SER A 511 23.80 10.99 -6.56
CA SER A 511 23.38 12.28 -5.99
C SER A 511 22.52 13.11 -6.95
N SER A 512 22.81 13.05 -8.28
CA SER A 512 22.01 13.74 -9.30
C SER A 512 20.62 13.10 -9.50
N LEU A 513 20.54 11.78 -9.42
CA LEU A 513 19.26 11.06 -9.50
C LEU A 513 18.45 11.28 -8.23
N LEU A 514 19.09 11.27 -7.06
CA LEU A 514 18.47 11.52 -5.76
C LEU A 514 17.86 12.93 -5.69
N ASP A 515 18.54 13.96 -6.17
CA ASP A 515 18.00 15.33 -6.18
C ASP A 515 16.70 15.42 -6.99
N VAL A 516 16.68 14.79 -8.17
CA VAL A 516 15.49 14.73 -9.02
C VAL A 516 14.36 14.00 -8.30
N TRP A 517 14.61 12.82 -7.76
CA TRP A 517 13.61 11.98 -7.10
C TRP A 517 13.07 12.63 -5.81
N ALA A 518 13.97 13.18 -4.97
CA ALA A 518 13.62 13.67 -3.65
C ALA A 518 12.82 14.99 -3.67
N ASN A 519 13.07 15.86 -4.66
CA ASN A 519 12.58 17.24 -4.63
C ASN A 519 11.54 17.57 -5.71
N SER A 520 11.26 16.65 -6.65
CA SER A 520 10.36 16.95 -7.78
C SER A 520 8.91 17.19 -7.34
N LEU A 521 8.40 16.46 -6.35
CA LEU A 521 7.03 16.64 -5.87
C LEU A 521 6.85 18.02 -5.24
N GLU A 522 7.76 18.42 -4.35
CA GLU A 522 7.76 19.74 -3.71
C GLU A 522 7.85 20.86 -4.75
N ARG A 523 8.80 20.78 -5.68
CA ARG A 523 8.94 21.75 -6.78
C ARG A 523 7.66 21.86 -7.61
N THR A 524 7.03 20.74 -7.94
CA THR A 524 5.80 20.73 -8.74
C THR A 524 4.63 21.42 -8.03
N ILE A 525 4.54 21.30 -6.70
CA ILE A 525 3.47 21.89 -5.90
C ILE A 525 3.74 23.38 -5.68
N THR A 526 4.95 23.75 -5.28
CA THR A 526 5.33 25.14 -4.97
C THR A 526 5.37 26.03 -6.20
N ASP A 527 5.85 25.54 -7.35
CA ASP A 527 5.87 26.32 -8.60
C ASP A 527 4.46 26.64 -9.14
N ARG A 528 3.44 25.83 -8.78
CA ARG A 528 2.04 26.12 -9.13
C ARG A 528 1.41 27.20 -8.27
N ASP A 529 1.87 27.41 -7.06
CA ASP A 529 1.36 28.45 -6.17
C ASP A 529 1.86 29.86 -6.54
N VAL A 530 2.97 29.96 -7.28
CA VAL A 530 3.51 31.24 -7.76
C VAL A 530 2.81 31.75 -9.03
N THR A 531 2.03 30.90 -9.70
CA THR A 531 1.33 31.23 -10.97
C THR A 531 -0.19 31.42 -10.80
N ARG A 532 -0.68 31.48 -9.56
CA ARG A 532 -2.03 31.90 -9.19
C ARG A 532 -1.97 33.26 -8.49
#